data_ab4b23335ff0aa27fdaf50133a0166ea
#
_entry.id   ab4b23335ff0aa27fdaf50133a0166ea
#
_cell.length_a   1.000
_cell.length_b   1.000
_cell.length_c   1.000
_cell.angle_alpha   90.00
_cell.angle_beta   90.00
_cell.angle_gamma   90.00
#
_symmetry.space_group_name_H-M   'P 1'
#
loop_
_entity.id
_entity.type
_entity.pdbx_description
1 polymer ?
#
loop_
_entity_poly.entity_id
_entity_poly.type
_entity_poly.pdbx_seq_one_letter_code
_entity_poly.pdbx_strand_id
1 'polypeptide(L)'
;DLVSAPLAHPPPPVTLQTPFVGLRETLYFDPDGRVAFIQRGGFDRPGFGTIDLTLPYKNSEGSHANVVQPTGAFDTAFYKTVFGLETAPYGEAHDSGDEPPTQRALRLEAGQLFRVERLRAPDCPTGLLQVYSPYFATPDHRALSQAGQRGLSGYSYRASSVEEAALPGVTDYRAATNEFGESSCTFTAPDGYRWMWVSV
;
A
#
# COMPACT_ATOMS: atom_id res chain seq x y z
N ASP A 1 9.40 -6.31 -16.55
CA ASP A 1 10.29 -5.14 -16.41
C ASP A 1 9.46 -3.87 -16.26
N LEU A 2 8.91 -3.64 -15.06
CA LEU A 2 8.07 -2.46 -14.76
C LEU A 2 8.88 -1.14 -14.71
N VAL A 3 10.18 -1.19 -14.92
CA VAL A 3 11.09 -0.05 -14.73
C VAL A 3 11.75 0.40 -16.02
N SER A 4 11.64 -0.34 -17.12
CA SER A 4 12.60 -0.20 -18.20
C SER A 4 12.16 0.55 -19.44
N ALA A 5 10.90 0.82 -19.65
CA ALA A 5 10.50 1.68 -20.78
C ALA A 5 9.21 2.43 -20.48
N PRO A 6 9.16 3.74 -20.74
CA PRO A 6 7.89 4.46 -20.77
C PRO A 6 6.95 3.75 -21.75
N LEU A 7 5.71 3.54 -21.33
CA LEU A 7 4.70 3.04 -22.26
C LEU A 7 4.50 4.10 -23.35
N ALA A 8 4.60 3.71 -24.61
CA ALA A 8 4.33 4.61 -25.73
C ALA A 8 2.92 5.23 -25.64
N HIS A 9 2.01 4.48 -25.01
CA HIS A 9 0.67 4.95 -24.63
C HIS A 9 0.31 4.36 -23.27
N PRO A 10 0.01 5.19 -22.24
CA PRO A 10 -0.51 4.67 -21.00
C PRO A 10 -1.81 3.90 -21.27
N PRO A 11 -2.07 2.79 -20.56
CA PRO A 11 -3.34 2.08 -20.68
C PRO A 11 -4.51 3.02 -20.38
N PRO A 12 -5.66 2.79 -21.01
CA PRO A 12 -6.85 3.58 -20.69
C PRO A 12 -7.22 3.41 -19.23
N PRO A 13 -7.84 4.43 -18.60
CA PRO A 13 -8.32 4.34 -17.24
C PRO A 13 -9.27 3.15 -17.05
N VAL A 14 -9.13 2.47 -15.94
CA VAL A 14 -10.00 1.33 -15.57
C VAL A 14 -10.93 1.77 -14.46
N THR A 15 -12.23 1.73 -14.71
CA THR A 15 -13.24 1.99 -13.69
C THR A 15 -13.66 0.67 -13.05
N LEU A 16 -13.55 0.60 -11.73
CA LEU A 16 -13.98 -0.52 -10.92
C LEU A 16 -15.41 -0.27 -10.43
N GLN A 17 -16.27 -1.25 -10.61
CA GLN A 17 -17.55 -1.30 -9.92
C GLN A 17 -17.35 -1.99 -8.59
N THR A 18 -17.56 -1.27 -7.50
CA THR A 18 -17.46 -1.84 -6.17
C THR A 18 -18.82 -2.31 -5.67
N PRO A 19 -18.89 -3.23 -4.69
CA PRO A 19 -20.15 -3.65 -4.10
C PRO A 19 -20.84 -2.54 -3.28
N PHE A 20 -20.17 -1.40 -3.12
CA PHE A 20 -20.71 -0.27 -2.37
C PHE A 20 -21.47 0.69 -3.29
N VAL A 21 -22.72 0.96 -2.95
CA VAL A 21 -23.56 1.89 -3.72
C VAL A 21 -22.92 3.27 -3.76
N GLY A 22 -22.78 3.82 -4.97
CA GLY A 22 -22.24 5.16 -5.20
C GLY A 22 -20.71 5.26 -5.27
N LEU A 23 -19.97 4.18 -4.99
CA LEU A 23 -18.53 4.19 -5.13
C LEU A 23 -18.10 3.83 -6.54
N ARG A 24 -17.40 4.74 -7.18
CA ARG A 24 -16.65 4.48 -8.42
C ARG A 24 -15.18 4.70 -8.17
N GLU A 25 -14.37 3.72 -8.50
CA GLU A 25 -12.91 3.86 -8.48
C GLU A 25 -12.40 3.81 -9.92
N THR A 26 -11.61 4.80 -10.29
CA THR A 26 -10.97 4.84 -11.60
C THR A 26 -9.46 4.90 -11.39
N LEU A 27 -8.78 3.91 -11.93
CA LEU A 27 -7.32 3.85 -11.91
C LEU A 27 -6.79 4.51 -13.18
N TYR A 28 -5.90 5.46 -12.99
CA TYR A 28 -5.15 6.10 -14.06
C TYR A 28 -3.72 5.57 -14.02
N PHE A 29 -3.16 5.35 -15.18
CA PHE A 29 -1.81 4.86 -15.32
C PHE A 29 -0.94 5.97 -15.89
N ASP A 30 0.22 6.19 -15.28
CA ASP A 30 1.23 7.05 -15.84
C ASP A 30 1.93 6.37 -17.05
N PRO A 31 2.77 7.09 -17.80
CA PRO A 31 3.53 6.52 -18.91
C PRO A 31 4.41 5.33 -18.53
N ASP A 32 4.85 5.25 -17.28
CA ASP A 32 5.64 4.13 -16.74
C ASP A 32 4.77 2.94 -16.34
N GLY A 33 3.45 3.04 -16.50
CA GLY A 33 2.50 1.99 -16.19
C GLY A 33 2.16 1.83 -14.70
N ARG A 34 2.55 2.80 -13.87
CA ARG A 34 2.20 2.85 -12.46
C ARG A 34 0.81 3.39 -12.30
N VAL A 35 0.12 2.95 -11.25
CA VAL A 35 -1.14 3.57 -10.86
C VAL A 35 -0.82 4.94 -10.28
N ALA A 36 -1.14 5.98 -11.06
CA ALA A 36 -0.87 7.35 -10.66
C ALA A 36 -1.99 7.91 -9.77
N PHE A 37 -3.22 7.39 -9.90
CA PHE A 37 -4.34 8.03 -9.25
C PHE A 37 -5.57 7.12 -9.14
N ILE A 38 -6.29 7.23 -8.03
CA ILE A 38 -7.59 6.60 -7.83
C ILE A 38 -8.60 7.72 -7.53
N GLN A 39 -9.58 7.89 -8.42
CA GLN A 39 -10.65 8.85 -8.22
C GLN A 39 -11.91 8.12 -7.73
N ARG A 40 -12.56 8.71 -6.74
CA ARG A 40 -13.87 8.30 -6.25
C ARG A 40 -14.90 9.35 -6.58
N GLY A 41 -16.06 8.93 -7.04
CA GLY A 41 -17.21 9.80 -7.22
C GLY A 41 -18.17 9.68 -6.06
N GLY A 42 -18.44 10.81 -5.36
CA GLY A 42 -19.59 10.95 -4.47
C GLY A 42 -19.66 10.01 -3.26
N PHE A 43 -18.52 9.54 -2.77
CA PHE A 43 -18.45 8.58 -1.68
C PHE A 43 -17.69 9.15 -0.48
N ASP A 44 -18.38 9.23 0.64
CA ASP A 44 -17.80 9.59 1.93
C ASP A 44 -17.94 8.39 2.87
N ARG A 45 -16.82 7.78 3.19
CA ARG A 45 -16.76 6.65 4.12
C ARG A 45 -15.49 6.71 4.95
N PRO A 46 -15.61 6.66 6.28
CA PRO A 46 -14.45 6.57 7.16
C PRO A 46 -13.50 5.44 6.74
N GLY A 47 -12.20 5.73 6.72
CA GLY A 47 -11.17 4.79 6.29
C GLY A 47 -10.80 4.84 4.81
N PHE A 48 -11.53 5.59 3.98
CA PHE A 48 -11.25 5.73 2.55
C PHE A 48 -10.89 7.16 2.12
N GLY A 49 -10.63 8.03 3.07
CA GLY A 49 -10.32 9.42 2.85
C GLY A 49 -11.57 10.30 2.79
N THR A 50 -11.41 11.54 3.21
CA THR A 50 -12.45 12.58 3.21
C THR A 50 -12.04 13.70 2.27
N ILE A 51 -12.95 14.16 1.42
CA ILE A 51 -12.68 15.29 0.53
C ILE A 51 -13.11 16.56 1.25
N ASP A 52 -12.14 17.42 1.55
CA ASP A 52 -12.44 18.76 2.06
C ASP A 52 -12.86 19.66 0.89
N LEU A 53 -14.15 19.94 0.82
CA LEU A 53 -14.74 20.76 -0.24
C LEU A 53 -14.42 22.25 -0.10
N THR A 54 -13.84 22.70 1.01
CA THR A 54 -13.41 24.08 1.23
C THR A 54 -12.06 24.38 0.57
N LEU A 55 -11.27 23.36 0.28
CA LEU A 55 -9.98 23.51 -0.40
C LEU A 55 -10.14 23.77 -1.91
N PRO A 56 -9.21 24.50 -2.51
CA PRO A 56 -9.23 24.77 -3.95
C PRO A 56 -9.04 23.49 -4.81
N TYR A 57 -8.39 22.48 -4.27
CA TYR A 57 -8.24 21.15 -4.87
C TYR A 57 -9.03 20.14 -4.03
N LYS A 58 -9.85 19.35 -4.70
CA LYS A 58 -10.78 18.41 -4.07
C LYS A 58 -10.17 17.01 -4.05
N ASN A 59 -9.06 16.88 -3.35
CA ASN A 59 -8.38 15.62 -3.13
C ASN A 59 -8.52 15.19 -1.67
N SER A 60 -8.72 13.91 -1.44
CA SER A 60 -8.61 13.35 -0.10
C SER A 60 -7.15 13.08 0.23
N GLU A 61 -6.88 12.82 1.50
CA GLU A 61 -5.68 12.14 1.94
C GLU A 61 -5.57 10.74 1.31
N GLY A 62 -4.36 10.17 1.28
CA GLY A 62 -4.15 8.81 0.80
C GLY A 62 -4.93 7.80 1.65
N SER A 63 -5.76 6.99 1.01
CA SER A 63 -6.64 6.05 1.74
C SER A 63 -5.90 4.78 2.16
N HIS A 64 -4.92 4.34 1.42
CA HIS A 64 -4.18 3.12 1.71
C HIS A 64 -2.82 3.08 1.02
N ALA A 65 -1.91 2.31 1.63
CA ALA A 65 -0.66 1.86 1.06
C ALA A 65 -0.75 0.35 0.77
N ASN A 66 0.07 -0.13 -0.15
CA ASN A 66 0.07 -1.53 -0.54
C ASN A 66 1.45 -2.13 -0.35
N VAL A 67 1.51 -3.32 0.24
CA VAL A 67 2.69 -4.18 0.24
C VAL A 67 2.36 -5.48 -0.49
N VAL A 68 3.28 -5.95 -1.33
CA VAL A 68 3.15 -7.21 -2.06
C VAL A 68 4.20 -8.16 -1.54
N GLN A 69 3.77 -9.18 -0.84
CA GLN A 69 4.66 -10.21 -0.29
C GLN A 69 5.06 -11.23 -1.36
N PRO A 70 6.14 -11.98 -1.14
CA PRO A 70 6.53 -13.06 -2.04
C PRO A 70 5.39 -14.06 -2.27
N THR A 71 5.41 -14.72 -3.41
CA THR A 71 4.44 -15.74 -3.80
C THR A 71 4.23 -16.78 -2.71
N GLY A 72 2.98 -16.94 -2.28
CA GLY A 72 2.59 -17.93 -1.28
C GLY A 72 3.05 -17.65 0.17
N ALA A 73 3.66 -16.50 0.42
CA ALA A 73 4.18 -16.13 1.74
C ALA A 73 3.26 -15.13 2.48
N PHE A 74 1.94 -15.37 2.41
CA PHE A 74 0.98 -14.48 3.06
C PHE A 74 1.13 -14.52 4.57
N ASP A 75 1.64 -13.41 5.14
CA ASP A 75 1.77 -13.22 6.58
C ASP A 75 1.53 -11.76 6.96
N THR A 76 0.55 -11.51 7.79
CA THR A 76 0.22 -10.19 8.33
C THR A 76 0.58 -10.06 9.81
N ALA A 77 1.10 -11.11 10.44
CA ALA A 77 1.37 -11.14 11.87
C ALA A 77 2.39 -10.06 12.29
N PHE A 78 3.42 -9.82 11.47
CA PHE A 78 4.39 -8.77 11.72
C PHE A 78 3.72 -7.39 11.87
N TYR A 79 2.88 -7.02 10.93
CA TYR A 79 2.17 -5.73 10.95
C TYR A 79 1.18 -5.63 12.11
N LYS A 80 0.49 -6.71 12.45
CA LYS A 80 -0.43 -6.75 13.60
C LYS A 80 0.32 -6.63 14.92
N THR A 81 1.41 -7.36 15.07
CA THR A 81 2.14 -7.44 16.35
C THR A 81 3.04 -6.21 16.57
N VAL A 82 3.81 -5.82 15.53
CA VAL A 82 4.84 -4.79 15.67
C VAL A 82 4.25 -3.39 15.43
N PHE A 83 3.38 -3.22 14.44
CA PHE A 83 2.74 -1.94 14.15
C PHE A 83 1.46 -1.72 14.96
N GLY A 84 0.98 -2.74 15.68
CA GLY A 84 -0.30 -2.64 16.40
C GLY A 84 -1.51 -2.50 15.49
N LEU A 85 -1.40 -2.94 14.22
CA LEU A 85 -2.52 -2.87 13.29
C LEU A 85 -3.53 -3.98 13.57
N GLU A 86 -4.79 -3.69 13.31
CA GLU A 86 -5.89 -4.66 13.35
C GLU A 86 -6.48 -4.86 11.96
N THR A 87 -7.17 -5.98 11.75
CA THR A 87 -7.94 -6.19 10.52
C THR A 87 -9.03 -5.13 10.43
N ALA A 88 -9.03 -4.39 9.33
CA ALA A 88 -10.03 -3.35 9.09
C ALA A 88 -11.42 -3.97 8.90
N PRO A 89 -12.51 -3.25 9.20
CA PRO A 89 -13.86 -3.69 8.89
C PRO A 89 -13.98 -4.05 7.40
N TYR A 90 -14.50 -5.22 7.09
CA TYR A 90 -14.57 -5.78 5.73
C TYR A 90 -13.20 -5.94 5.06
N GLY A 91 -12.15 -6.07 5.87
CA GLY A 91 -10.77 -6.22 5.41
C GLY A 91 -10.19 -7.61 5.63
N GLU A 92 -11.01 -8.56 6.09
CA GLU A 92 -10.59 -9.93 6.39
C GLU A 92 -9.86 -10.57 5.21
N ALA A 93 -8.91 -11.44 5.52
CA ALA A 93 -8.11 -12.12 4.51
C ALA A 93 -8.99 -12.95 3.57
N HIS A 94 -8.93 -12.67 2.29
CA HIS A 94 -9.68 -13.38 1.25
C HIS A 94 -8.87 -13.49 -0.04
N ASP A 95 -9.29 -14.40 -0.90
CA ASP A 95 -8.73 -14.56 -2.23
C ASP A 95 -9.48 -13.65 -3.21
N SER A 96 -8.75 -13.05 -4.15
CA SER A 96 -9.28 -12.14 -5.16
C SER A 96 -8.46 -12.26 -6.45
N GLY A 97 -8.92 -11.63 -7.51
CA GLY A 97 -8.24 -11.57 -8.80
C GLY A 97 -9.01 -12.22 -9.94
N ASP A 98 -10.13 -12.89 -9.69
CA ASP A 98 -10.95 -13.53 -10.70
C ASP A 98 -11.98 -12.58 -11.33
N GLU A 99 -12.28 -11.45 -10.67
CA GLU A 99 -13.23 -10.49 -11.22
C GLU A 99 -12.61 -9.69 -12.40
N PRO A 100 -13.32 -9.58 -13.54
CA PRO A 100 -12.78 -8.89 -14.70
C PRO A 100 -12.30 -7.45 -14.48
N PRO A 101 -12.94 -6.62 -13.64
CA PRO A 101 -12.41 -5.30 -13.30
C PRO A 101 -11.06 -5.36 -12.59
N THR A 102 -10.91 -6.25 -11.62
CA THR A 102 -9.67 -6.45 -10.87
C THR A 102 -8.55 -6.96 -11.77
N GLN A 103 -8.84 -7.92 -12.64
CA GLN A 103 -7.87 -8.42 -13.63
C GLN A 103 -7.35 -7.29 -14.53
N ARG A 104 -8.25 -6.44 -15.06
CA ARG A 104 -7.83 -5.30 -15.88
C ARG A 104 -7.02 -4.28 -15.08
N ALA A 105 -7.45 -3.95 -13.86
CA ALA A 105 -6.78 -2.97 -13.02
C ALA A 105 -5.37 -3.39 -12.63
N LEU A 106 -5.19 -4.65 -12.27
CA LEU A 106 -3.91 -5.21 -11.83
C LEU A 106 -3.16 -5.92 -12.95
N ARG A 107 -3.70 -5.93 -14.18
CA ARG A 107 -3.13 -6.60 -15.35
C ARG A 107 -2.87 -8.07 -15.12
N LEU A 108 -3.80 -8.74 -14.47
CA LEU A 108 -3.73 -10.16 -14.20
C LEU A 108 -4.15 -10.97 -15.44
N GLU A 109 -3.49 -12.08 -15.66
CA GLU A 109 -3.94 -13.10 -16.60
C GLU A 109 -5.12 -13.90 -16.01
N ALA A 110 -5.88 -14.57 -16.86
CA ALA A 110 -6.96 -15.43 -16.41
C ALA A 110 -6.45 -16.51 -15.47
N GLY A 111 -7.06 -16.64 -14.30
CA GLY A 111 -6.68 -17.59 -13.26
C GLY A 111 -5.55 -17.13 -12.33
N GLN A 112 -5.00 -15.96 -12.53
CA GLN A 112 -4.06 -15.38 -11.57
C GLN A 112 -4.83 -14.81 -10.38
N LEU A 113 -4.66 -15.44 -9.23
CA LEU A 113 -5.28 -15.05 -7.97
C LEU A 113 -4.23 -14.57 -6.98
N PHE A 114 -4.67 -13.80 -6.00
CA PHE A 114 -3.87 -13.35 -4.87
C PHE A 114 -4.72 -13.35 -3.60
N ARG A 115 -4.04 -13.51 -2.47
CA ARG A 115 -4.65 -13.30 -1.16
C ARG A 115 -4.42 -11.86 -0.73
N VAL A 116 -5.42 -11.25 -0.11
CA VAL A 116 -5.35 -9.86 0.38
C VAL A 116 -5.99 -9.74 1.75
N GLU A 117 -5.38 -8.94 2.61
CA GLU A 117 -5.97 -8.46 3.87
C GLU A 117 -5.75 -6.96 3.99
N ARG A 118 -6.73 -6.26 4.59
CA ARG A 118 -6.64 -4.83 4.89
C ARG A 118 -6.48 -4.62 6.37
N LEU A 119 -5.43 -3.91 6.75
CA LEU A 119 -5.11 -3.59 8.12
C LEU A 119 -5.25 -2.09 8.35
N ARG A 120 -5.54 -1.69 9.59
CA ARG A 120 -5.59 -0.29 10.02
C ARG A 120 -5.03 -0.13 11.42
N ALA A 121 -4.62 1.08 11.79
CA ALA A 121 -4.45 1.43 13.19
C ALA A 121 -5.83 1.56 13.87
N PRO A 122 -6.01 1.12 15.12
CA PRO A 122 -7.30 1.07 15.80
C PRO A 122 -8.07 2.39 15.80
N ASP A 123 -7.38 3.49 16.04
CA ASP A 123 -7.97 4.83 16.17
C ASP A 123 -7.80 5.70 14.92
N CYS A 124 -7.34 5.12 13.81
CA CYS A 124 -7.12 5.87 12.57
C CYS A 124 -8.27 5.63 11.58
N PRO A 125 -9.01 6.68 11.21
CA PRO A 125 -10.10 6.54 10.24
C PRO A 125 -9.61 6.35 8.80
N THR A 126 -8.35 6.66 8.52
CA THR A 126 -7.72 6.58 7.20
C THR A 126 -6.38 5.86 7.28
N GLY A 127 -5.75 5.59 6.15
CA GLY A 127 -4.41 5.01 6.15
C GLY A 127 -4.39 3.50 6.29
N LEU A 128 -5.22 2.79 5.53
CA LEU A 128 -5.17 1.33 5.47
C LEU A 128 -3.84 0.84 4.90
N LEU A 129 -3.35 -0.26 5.43
CA LEU A 129 -2.30 -1.07 4.80
C LEU A 129 -2.95 -2.29 4.16
N GLN A 130 -2.83 -2.43 2.84
CA GLN A 130 -3.27 -3.63 2.13
C GLN A 130 -2.08 -4.54 1.90
N VAL A 131 -2.17 -5.77 2.39
CA VAL A 131 -1.14 -6.79 2.24
C VAL A 131 -1.62 -7.80 1.20
N TYR A 132 -0.84 -7.96 0.13
CA TYR A 132 -1.12 -8.87 -0.97
C TYR A 132 -0.09 -9.99 -1.01
N SER A 133 -0.51 -11.21 -1.31
CA SER A 133 0.38 -12.30 -1.67
C SER A 133 -0.15 -13.03 -2.91
N PRO A 134 0.53 -12.93 -4.06
CA PRO A 134 0.16 -13.64 -5.28
C PRO A 134 0.31 -15.15 -5.12
N TYR A 135 -0.55 -15.91 -5.81
CA TYR A 135 -0.39 -17.37 -5.96
C TYR A 135 0.41 -17.75 -7.21
N PHE A 136 0.85 -16.76 -7.98
CA PHE A 136 1.65 -16.92 -9.19
C PHE A 136 3.01 -16.25 -9.04
N ALA A 137 3.99 -16.68 -9.81
CA ALA A 137 5.33 -16.12 -9.77
C ALA A 137 5.33 -14.65 -10.16
N THR A 138 5.93 -13.81 -9.33
CA THR A 138 6.12 -12.38 -9.59
C THR A 138 7.61 -12.05 -9.62
N PRO A 139 8.04 -11.10 -10.46
CA PRO A 139 9.42 -10.61 -10.41
C PRO A 139 9.75 -10.00 -9.05
N ASP A 140 10.96 -10.28 -8.56
CA ASP A 140 11.47 -9.63 -7.35
C ASP A 140 12.13 -8.29 -7.72
N HIS A 141 11.48 -7.20 -7.36
CA HIS A 141 11.97 -5.84 -7.62
C HIS A 141 12.57 -5.15 -6.39
N ARG A 142 12.83 -5.86 -5.29
CA ARG A 142 13.38 -5.27 -4.05
C ARG A 142 14.68 -4.53 -4.27
N ALA A 143 15.54 -5.02 -5.15
CA ALA A 143 16.78 -4.33 -5.52
C ALA A 143 16.56 -2.97 -6.20
N LEU A 144 15.39 -2.78 -6.83
CA LEU A 144 15.02 -1.53 -7.51
C LEU A 144 14.28 -0.55 -6.58
N SER A 145 13.91 -0.98 -5.38
CA SER A 145 13.19 -0.18 -4.37
C SER A 145 14.15 0.44 -3.35
N GLN A 146 15.38 0.74 -3.77
CA GLN A 146 16.37 1.38 -2.92
C GLN A 146 16.19 2.90 -2.91
N ALA A 147 16.59 3.55 -1.81
CA ALA A 147 16.61 5.01 -1.73
C ALA A 147 17.41 5.61 -2.90
N GLY A 148 16.83 6.60 -3.57
CA GLY A 148 17.42 7.22 -4.76
C GLY A 148 17.06 6.55 -6.09
N GLN A 149 16.39 5.42 -6.07
CA GLN A 149 15.82 4.81 -7.26
C GLN A 149 14.43 5.39 -7.58
N ARG A 150 13.98 5.26 -8.84
CA ARG A 150 12.63 5.66 -9.23
C ARG A 150 11.60 4.76 -8.55
N GLY A 151 10.57 5.36 -8.01
CA GLY A 151 9.44 4.67 -7.42
C GLY A 151 9.38 4.77 -5.92
N LEU A 152 8.53 3.97 -5.32
CA LEU A 152 8.33 3.91 -3.88
C LEU A 152 9.49 3.14 -3.25
N SER A 153 10.33 3.85 -2.49
CA SER A 153 11.51 3.26 -1.84
C SER A 153 11.27 2.90 -0.37
N GLY A 154 10.14 3.28 0.19
CA GLY A 154 9.77 2.97 1.58
C GLY A 154 8.49 3.67 2.01
N TYR A 155 8.06 3.33 3.20
CA TYR A 155 6.89 3.91 3.87
C TYR A 155 7.31 4.56 5.18
N SER A 156 6.55 5.54 5.64
CA SER A 156 6.71 6.11 6.97
C SER A 156 5.54 5.72 7.88
N TYR A 157 5.82 5.59 9.17
CA TYR A 157 4.83 5.28 10.20
C TYR A 157 5.15 6.06 11.47
N ARG A 158 4.13 6.58 12.15
CA ARG A 158 4.30 7.20 13.46
C ARG A 158 4.09 6.16 14.55
N ALA A 159 5.05 6.05 15.46
CA ALA A 159 5.08 5.02 16.49
C ALA A 159 5.41 5.60 17.87
N SER A 160 4.93 4.95 18.91
CA SER A 160 5.22 5.33 20.30
C SER A 160 6.66 5.01 20.73
N SER A 161 7.33 4.12 20.02
CA SER A 161 8.76 3.81 20.22
C SER A 161 9.44 3.57 18.90
N VAL A 162 10.67 4.05 18.78
CA VAL A 162 11.53 3.85 17.62
C VAL A 162 12.76 2.99 17.96
N GLU A 163 12.79 2.39 19.12
CA GLU A 163 13.90 1.55 19.57
C GLU A 163 13.90 0.18 18.90
N GLU A 164 15.09 -0.35 18.60
CA GLU A 164 15.26 -1.65 17.95
C GLU A 164 14.58 -2.79 18.72
N ALA A 165 14.60 -2.74 20.05
CA ALA A 165 13.95 -3.75 20.90
C ALA A 165 12.43 -3.86 20.67
N ALA A 166 11.78 -2.83 20.15
CA ALA A 166 10.37 -2.83 19.78
C ALA A 166 10.09 -3.45 18.41
N LEU A 167 11.12 -3.86 17.66
CA LEU A 167 11.07 -4.25 16.26
C LEU A 167 11.62 -5.66 16.01
N PRO A 168 11.02 -6.71 16.59
CA PRO A 168 11.51 -8.07 16.41
C PRO A 168 11.44 -8.49 14.93
N GLY A 169 12.48 -9.18 14.47
CA GLY A 169 12.53 -9.76 13.12
C GLY A 169 12.89 -8.79 12.01
N VAL A 170 13.21 -7.53 12.32
CA VAL A 170 13.68 -6.57 11.30
C VAL A 170 15.18 -6.72 11.04
N THR A 171 15.61 -6.20 9.89
CA THR A 171 17.03 -6.07 9.52
C THR A 171 17.36 -4.64 9.15
N ASP A 172 18.64 -4.32 9.00
CA ASP A 172 19.12 -3.00 8.58
C ASP A 172 18.63 -1.83 9.46
N TYR A 173 18.40 -2.10 10.75
CA TYR A 173 17.98 -1.07 11.68
C TYR A 173 19.00 0.06 11.78
N ARG A 174 18.52 1.30 11.74
CA ARG A 174 19.33 2.51 11.93
C ARG A 174 18.50 3.57 12.65
N ALA A 175 18.94 3.94 13.84
CA ALA A 175 18.41 5.09 14.55
C ALA A 175 18.90 6.40 13.89
N ALA A 176 18.03 7.40 13.89
CA ALA A 176 18.32 8.72 13.35
C ALA A 176 17.49 9.79 14.09
N THR A 177 17.82 11.04 13.84
CA THR A 177 16.94 12.17 14.10
C THR A 177 16.58 12.77 12.75
N ASN A 178 15.28 12.98 12.51
CA ASN A 178 14.83 13.55 11.24
C ASN A 178 15.10 15.07 11.17
N GLU A 179 14.80 15.68 10.06
CA GLU A 179 14.99 17.12 9.80
C GLU A 179 14.17 18.04 10.71
N PHE A 180 13.14 17.50 11.37
CA PHE A 180 12.31 18.23 12.34
C PHE A 180 12.79 18.03 13.79
N GLY A 181 13.88 17.30 14.02
CA GLY A 181 14.41 17.01 15.35
C GLY A 181 13.70 15.86 16.08
N GLU A 182 12.82 15.12 15.40
CA GLU A 182 12.10 13.99 15.98
C GLU A 182 12.99 12.73 15.92
N SER A 183 12.94 11.93 16.98
CA SER A 183 13.58 10.61 16.98
C SER A 183 12.96 9.72 15.91
N SER A 184 13.78 9.06 15.15
CA SER A 184 13.33 8.18 14.08
C SER A 184 14.23 6.96 13.93
N CYS A 185 13.74 5.96 13.23
CA CYS A 185 14.56 4.85 12.77
C CYS A 185 14.15 4.39 11.38
N THR A 186 15.05 3.73 10.69
CA THR A 186 14.75 3.01 9.45
C THR A 186 15.11 1.55 9.63
N PHE A 187 14.36 0.68 8.97
CA PHE A 187 14.60 -0.76 9.00
C PHE A 187 13.97 -1.45 7.78
N THR A 188 14.34 -2.71 7.57
CA THR A 188 13.72 -3.58 6.58
C THR A 188 12.84 -4.60 7.32
N ALA A 189 11.55 -4.66 6.98
CA ALA A 189 10.60 -5.64 7.51
C ALA A 189 10.90 -7.06 6.98
N PRO A 190 10.36 -8.13 7.60
CA PRO A 190 10.59 -9.51 7.16
C PRO A 190 10.21 -9.80 5.70
N ASP A 191 9.25 -9.09 5.15
CA ASP A 191 8.84 -9.19 3.75
C ASP A 191 9.69 -8.37 2.77
N GLY A 192 10.71 -7.66 3.28
CA GLY A 192 11.68 -6.91 2.50
C GLY A 192 11.30 -5.44 2.25
N TYR A 193 10.18 -4.96 2.74
CA TYR A 193 9.83 -3.55 2.64
C TYR A 193 10.62 -2.69 3.61
N ARG A 194 11.03 -1.51 3.14
CA ARG A 194 11.68 -0.50 3.98
C ARG A 194 10.67 0.39 4.66
N TRP A 195 10.89 0.61 5.95
CA TRP A 195 10.08 1.46 6.79
C TRP A 195 10.94 2.54 7.45
N MET A 196 10.34 3.69 7.63
CA MET A 196 10.83 4.74 8.52
C MET A 196 9.79 4.95 9.63
N TRP A 197 10.18 4.72 10.86
CA TRP A 197 9.36 5.10 12.00
C TRP A 197 9.79 6.44 12.56
N VAL A 198 8.81 7.23 12.94
CA VAL A 198 9.01 8.54 13.57
C VAL A 198 8.27 8.52 14.90
N SER A 199 8.95 8.93 15.96
CA SER A 199 8.36 9.02 17.30
C SER A 199 7.21 10.02 17.33
N VAL A 200 6.12 9.69 18.04
CA VAL A 200 5.03 10.60 18.38
C VAL A 200 5.27 11.26 19.72
#